data_c8bcea23142fb7765e176cfb19d75422
#
_entry.id   c8bcea23142fb7765e176cfb19d75422
#
_cell.length_a   1.000
_cell.length_b   1.000
_cell.length_c   1.000
_cell.angle_alpha   90.00
_cell.angle_beta   90.00
_cell.angle_gamma   90.00
#
_symmetry.space_group_name_H-M   'P 1'
#
loop_
_entity.id
_entity.type
_entity.pdbx_description
1 polymer ?
#
loop_
_entity_poly.entity_id
_entity_poly.type
_entity_poly.pdbx_seq_one_letter_code
_entity_poly.pdbx_strand_id
1 'polypeptide(L)'
;MENIIYAKYSRERRRRFQISTSILEKEDGEKKVIKRALYKESKPHVYAMLENYGKLQSIYQNTELKISSCKIHDSNSVEFDYINGKNMDQLLTEHIDQDDFEKVRADVQFLWNVLSSDSSLEKFVPSREFCEIFGEPALPENLLASPVSNIDMVFSNIIAGDQYVLTDYEWVFDFMIPISYLFARSLLLHGKFQTLSEEQKEELYAIGGVKPEELPVYHAMEVCFQQYVTGKDELFVLSKLHHFIGNPVYFLKDWGGKESYYHIRLTGLEKENPQKETELFYQQCPIGQINGSLRIPIRNPQCYDELVLYPTDTEAVIGFHKVQGRRRESDQLEDISFSGHNARLTYDMEYHFQEPPRLIIANKEYEEIQISFTIYHQHNSLIREDIEHRMEIERLLQELQSSNEKYEQCVQDYQQCKQDYQQCKQDYEQCKQELCLYQEKLYRKMLRKIKTVLKK
;
A
#
# COMPACT_ATOMS: atom_id res chain seq x y z
N MET A 1 28.29 -10.14 6.65
CA MET A 1 27.43 -9.09 6.01
C MET A 1 26.13 -9.73 5.56
N GLU A 2 25.01 -9.02 5.57
CA GLU A 2 23.74 -9.56 5.03
C GLU A 2 23.51 -8.94 3.65
N ASN A 3 23.24 -9.76 2.64
CA ASN A 3 22.98 -9.32 1.27
C ASN A 3 21.51 -9.46 0.94
N ILE A 4 20.90 -8.47 0.30
CA ILE A 4 19.54 -8.58 -0.22
C ILE A 4 19.61 -9.35 -1.54
N ILE A 5 18.97 -10.52 -1.59
CA ILE A 5 18.90 -11.35 -2.80
C ILE A 5 17.55 -11.24 -3.53
N TYR A 6 16.54 -10.66 -2.87
CA TYR A 6 15.22 -10.38 -3.43
C TYR A 6 14.60 -9.17 -2.74
N ALA A 7 13.88 -8.34 -3.49
CA ALA A 7 13.06 -7.27 -2.94
C ALA A 7 11.80 -7.05 -3.80
N LYS A 8 10.66 -6.85 -3.13
CA LYS A 8 9.37 -6.50 -3.74
C LYS A 8 8.76 -5.33 -2.96
N TYR A 9 8.09 -4.43 -3.66
CA TYR A 9 7.45 -3.25 -3.08
C TYR A 9 5.97 -3.22 -3.47
N SER A 10 5.10 -2.99 -2.51
CA SER A 10 3.64 -2.93 -2.72
C SER A 10 3.16 -1.49 -2.88
N ARG A 11 3.66 -0.79 -3.90
CA ARG A 11 3.38 0.64 -4.14
C ARG A 11 1.99 0.93 -4.68
N GLU A 12 1.36 -0.08 -5.27
CA GLU A 12 -0.02 -0.05 -5.77
C GLU A 12 -1.08 0.04 -4.66
N ARG A 13 -0.66 -0.14 -3.39
CA ARG A 13 -1.54 -0.09 -2.22
C ARG A 13 -1.67 1.33 -1.67
N ARG A 14 -2.73 1.59 -0.92
CA ARG A 14 -2.82 2.81 -0.11
C ARG A 14 -1.59 2.95 0.78
N ARG A 15 -1.14 4.17 1.00
CA ARG A 15 0.08 4.50 1.75
C ARG A 15 0.20 3.76 3.09
N ARG A 16 -0.92 3.62 3.82
CA ARG A 16 -0.96 2.87 5.08
C ARG A 16 -0.69 1.37 4.97
N PHE A 17 -0.67 0.81 3.76
CA PHE A 17 -0.44 -0.61 3.46
C PHE A 17 0.80 -0.84 2.61
N GLN A 18 1.56 0.21 2.30
CA GLN A 18 2.74 0.08 1.47
C GLN A 18 3.91 -0.45 2.27
N ILE A 19 4.43 -1.60 1.86
CA ILE A 19 5.56 -2.26 2.49
C ILE A 19 6.57 -2.72 1.44
N SER A 20 7.79 -2.97 1.87
CA SER A 20 8.76 -3.77 1.11
C SER A 20 8.91 -5.15 1.74
N THR A 21 9.03 -6.17 0.91
CA THR A 21 9.42 -7.53 1.30
C THR A 21 10.78 -7.82 0.72
N SER A 22 11.77 -8.15 1.55
CA SER A 22 13.13 -8.45 1.12
C SER A 22 13.58 -9.80 1.66
N ILE A 23 14.34 -10.55 0.87
CA ILE A 23 15.03 -11.76 1.33
C ILE A 23 16.49 -11.39 1.54
N LEU A 24 16.95 -11.56 2.78
CA LEU A 24 18.35 -11.36 3.17
C LEU A 24 19.06 -12.70 3.24
N GLU A 25 20.27 -12.76 2.73
CA GLU A 25 21.17 -13.91 2.84
C GLU A 25 22.44 -13.51 3.60
N LYS A 26 22.79 -14.27 4.63
CA LYS A 26 24.03 -14.12 5.37
C LYS A 26 25.20 -14.81 4.65
N GLU A 27 26.43 -14.53 5.07
CA GLU A 27 27.64 -15.15 4.52
C GLU A 27 27.68 -16.69 4.71
N ASP A 28 27.01 -17.20 5.72
CA ASP A 28 26.88 -18.64 5.99
C ASP A 28 25.75 -19.31 5.18
N GLY A 29 25.04 -18.54 4.34
CA GLY A 29 23.92 -19.02 3.51
C GLY A 29 22.56 -19.04 4.23
N GLU A 30 22.48 -18.64 5.51
CA GLU A 30 21.21 -18.50 6.20
C GLU A 30 20.39 -17.36 5.57
N LYS A 31 19.11 -17.63 5.33
CA LYS A 31 18.17 -16.67 4.74
C LYS A 31 17.08 -16.29 5.71
N LYS A 32 16.60 -15.04 5.57
CA LYS A 32 15.43 -14.53 6.29
C LYS A 32 14.64 -13.60 5.41
N VAL A 33 13.35 -13.43 5.73
CA VAL A 33 12.45 -12.52 5.03
C VAL A 33 12.18 -11.31 5.94
N ILE A 34 12.38 -10.11 5.41
CA ILE A 34 12.09 -8.86 6.11
C ILE A 34 10.93 -8.16 5.42
N LYS A 35 9.87 -7.85 6.18
CA LYS A 35 8.80 -6.97 5.75
C LYS A 35 8.93 -5.63 6.47
N ARG A 36 9.06 -4.55 5.71
CA ARG A 36 9.35 -3.21 6.19
C ARG A 36 8.26 -2.22 5.77
N ALA A 37 7.83 -1.39 6.68
CA ALA A 37 6.96 -0.26 6.40
C ALA A 37 7.69 0.75 5.52
N LEU A 38 7.10 1.14 4.39
CA LEU A 38 7.66 2.18 3.52
C LEU A 38 7.39 3.59 4.07
N TYR A 39 6.32 3.74 4.85
CA TYR A 39 5.89 5.00 5.43
C TYR A 39 5.56 4.85 6.92
N LYS A 40 5.49 5.96 7.64
CA LYS A 40 5.09 5.98 9.05
C LYS A 40 3.68 5.40 9.22
N GLU A 41 2.79 5.69 8.28
CA GLU A 41 1.40 5.24 8.27
C GLU A 41 1.26 3.73 8.04
N SER A 42 2.24 3.08 7.43
CA SER A 42 2.23 1.62 7.21
C SER A 42 2.84 0.81 8.35
N LYS A 43 3.42 1.45 9.37
CA LYS A 43 3.95 0.73 10.55
C LYS A 43 2.91 -0.11 11.29
N PRO A 44 1.68 0.38 11.56
CA PRO A 44 0.66 -0.44 12.20
C PRO A 44 0.36 -1.73 11.42
N HIS A 45 0.31 -1.64 10.07
CA HIS A 45 0.09 -2.80 9.22
C HIS A 45 1.22 -3.84 9.32
N VAL A 46 2.48 -3.39 9.37
CA VAL A 46 3.63 -4.28 9.56
C VAL A 46 3.62 -4.93 10.95
N TYR A 47 3.34 -4.16 12.00
CA TYR A 47 3.31 -4.70 13.36
C TYR A 47 2.11 -5.60 13.66
N ALA A 48 1.00 -5.42 12.95
CA ALA A 48 -0.14 -6.34 13.06
C ALA A 48 0.24 -7.81 12.74
N MET A 49 1.26 -8.03 11.89
CA MET A 49 1.72 -9.38 11.56
C MET A 49 2.26 -10.15 12.78
N LEU A 50 2.77 -9.45 13.81
CA LEU A 50 3.19 -10.09 15.07
C LEU A 50 1.99 -10.67 15.83
N GLU A 51 0.91 -9.92 15.91
CA GLU A 51 -0.33 -10.36 16.55
C GLU A 51 -1.00 -11.47 15.73
N ASN A 52 -1.01 -11.31 14.39
CA ASN A 52 -1.55 -12.28 13.46
C ASN A 52 -0.86 -13.64 13.62
N TYR A 53 0.47 -13.65 13.78
CA TYR A 53 1.21 -14.89 14.06
C TYR A 53 0.63 -15.66 15.23
N GLY A 54 0.46 -15.01 16.39
CA GLY A 54 -0.08 -15.64 17.58
C GLY A 54 -1.51 -16.16 17.40
N LYS A 55 -2.37 -15.38 16.73
CA LYS A 55 -3.76 -15.77 16.44
C LYS A 55 -3.81 -17.01 15.55
N LEU A 56 -3.10 -16.98 14.43
CA LEU A 56 -3.09 -18.08 13.45
C LEU A 56 -2.42 -19.34 14.02
N GLN A 57 -1.36 -19.19 14.80
CA GLN A 57 -0.73 -20.32 15.46
C GLN A 57 -1.72 -21.05 16.40
N SER A 58 -2.57 -20.30 17.12
CA SER A 58 -3.61 -20.88 17.96
C SER A 58 -4.69 -21.61 17.16
N ILE A 59 -5.14 -21.02 16.03
CA ILE A 59 -6.19 -21.59 15.18
C ILE A 59 -5.72 -22.90 14.54
N TYR A 60 -4.51 -22.89 13.94
CA TYR A 60 -4.02 -24.00 13.12
C TYR A 60 -3.11 -24.99 13.89
N GLN A 61 -3.00 -24.90 15.23
CA GLN A 61 -2.11 -25.73 16.05
C GLN A 61 -2.33 -27.24 15.90
N ASN A 62 -3.55 -27.67 15.57
CA ASN A 62 -3.94 -29.08 15.43
C ASN A 62 -4.07 -29.50 13.96
N THR A 63 -3.51 -28.74 13.02
CA THR A 63 -3.52 -29.04 11.60
C THR A 63 -2.12 -29.40 11.09
N GLU A 64 -2.04 -29.86 9.85
CA GLU A 64 -0.76 -30.08 9.15
C GLU A 64 -0.08 -28.77 8.75
N LEU A 65 -0.79 -27.62 8.82
CA LEU A 65 -0.28 -26.31 8.48
C LEU A 65 0.48 -25.70 9.67
N LYS A 66 1.72 -25.33 9.45
CA LYS A 66 2.52 -24.50 10.38
C LYS A 66 2.48 -23.04 9.93
N ILE A 67 2.65 -22.14 10.89
CA ILE A 67 2.74 -20.71 10.61
C ILE A 67 4.21 -20.30 10.72
N SER A 68 4.77 -19.66 9.69
CA SER A 68 6.12 -19.10 9.74
C SER A 68 6.24 -18.10 10.89
N SER A 69 7.31 -18.17 11.67
CA SER A 69 7.48 -17.29 12.82
C SER A 69 7.62 -15.83 12.39
N CYS A 70 7.07 -14.92 13.20
CA CYS A 70 7.22 -13.47 12.99
C CYS A 70 7.77 -12.83 14.25
N LYS A 71 8.84 -12.02 14.11
CA LYS A 71 9.44 -11.29 15.22
C LYS A 71 9.85 -9.88 14.79
N ILE A 72 10.07 -8.99 15.75
CA ILE A 72 10.54 -7.64 15.48
C ILE A 72 11.97 -7.72 14.93
N HIS A 73 12.21 -7.07 13.81
CA HIS A 73 13.56 -6.88 13.25
C HIS A 73 14.16 -5.53 13.67
N ASP A 74 13.42 -4.44 13.44
CA ASP A 74 13.78 -3.09 13.87
C ASP A 74 12.53 -2.22 14.09
N SER A 75 12.72 -0.91 14.30
CA SER A 75 11.62 0.05 14.55
C SER A 75 10.63 0.25 13.38
N ASN A 76 10.84 -0.38 12.23
CA ASN A 76 10.02 -0.23 11.02
C ASN A 76 9.72 -1.56 10.34
N SER A 77 10.24 -2.68 10.85
CA SER A 77 10.18 -3.96 10.15
C SER A 77 10.05 -5.16 11.07
N VAL A 78 9.47 -6.22 10.52
CA VAL A 78 9.38 -7.55 11.10
C VAL A 78 10.18 -8.55 10.26
N GLU A 79 10.60 -9.62 10.90
CA GLU A 79 11.41 -10.69 10.31
C GLU A 79 10.63 -12.00 10.38
N PHE A 80 10.71 -12.76 9.28
CA PHE A 80 10.16 -14.10 9.14
C PHE A 80 11.27 -15.08 8.81
N ASP A 81 11.09 -16.33 9.22
CA ASP A 81 11.97 -17.40 8.78
C ASP A 81 11.81 -17.62 7.27
N TYR A 82 12.94 -17.78 6.57
CA TYR A 82 12.90 -18.19 5.16
C TYR A 82 12.64 -19.68 5.05
N ILE A 83 11.55 -20.05 4.40
CA ILE A 83 11.19 -21.45 4.17
C ILE A 83 11.60 -21.84 2.77
N ASN A 84 12.46 -22.84 2.66
CA ASN A 84 12.89 -23.36 1.36
C ASN A 84 11.87 -24.38 0.87
N GLY A 85 11.50 -24.32 -0.39
CA GLY A 85 10.54 -25.24 -1.01
C GLY A 85 9.74 -24.58 -2.12
N LYS A 86 8.92 -25.38 -2.78
CA LYS A 86 7.90 -24.89 -3.75
C LYS A 86 6.66 -24.48 -2.97
N ASN A 87 6.03 -23.39 -3.37
CA ASN A 87 4.70 -23.09 -2.85
C ASN A 87 3.64 -23.98 -3.52
N MET A 88 2.48 -24.08 -2.88
CA MET A 88 1.40 -24.92 -3.40
C MET A 88 0.86 -24.44 -4.76
N ASP A 89 0.95 -23.14 -5.06
CA ASP A 89 0.57 -22.60 -6.37
C ASP A 89 1.45 -23.15 -7.50
N GLN A 90 2.76 -23.32 -7.23
CA GLN A 90 3.70 -23.95 -8.16
C GLN A 90 3.41 -25.46 -8.33
N LEU A 91 3.11 -26.15 -7.22
CA LEU A 91 2.76 -27.59 -7.28
C LEU A 91 1.46 -27.80 -8.03
N LEU A 92 0.43 -27.03 -7.72
CA LEU A 92 -0.85 -27.08 -8.40
C LEU A 92 -0.70 -26.78 -9.91
N THR A 93 0.14 -25.80 -10.26
CA THR A 93 0.50 -25.52 -11.67
C THR A 93 1.14 -26.73 -12.34
N GLU A 94 2.11 -27.38 -11.68
CA GLU A 94 2.78 -28.58 -12.20
C GLU A 94 1.81 -29.76 -12.39
N HIS A 95 0.89 -29.98 -11.45
CA HIS A 95 -0.11 -31.03 -11.53
C HIS A 95 -1.12 -30.78 -12.67
N ILE A 96 -1.54 -29.53 -12.88
CA ILE A 96 -2.40 -29.14 -14.00
C ILE A 96 -1.66 -29.33 -15.32
N ASP A 97 -0.40 -28.89 -15.43
CA ASP A 97 0.40 -29.05 -16.66
C ASP A 97 0.72 -30.53 -17.00
N GLN A 98 0.70 -31.40 -15.99
CA GLN A 98 0.85 -32.86 -16.16
C GLN A 98 -0.48 -33.60 -16.41
N ASP A 99 -1.60 -32.89 -16.43
CA ASP A 99 -2.96 -33.44 -16.52
C ASP A 99 -3.28 -34.47 -15.39
N ASP A 100 -2.65 -34.29 -14.21
CA ASP A 100 -2.83 -35.14 -13.04
C ASP A 100 -3.92 -34.55 -12.10
N PHE A 101 -5.17 -34.70 -12.55
CA PHE A 101 -6.32 -34.13 -11.85
C PHE A 101 -6.53 -34.69 -10.45
N GLU A 102 -6.10 -35.92 -10.15
CA GLU A 102 -6.20 -36.50 -8.81
C GLU A 102 -5.29 -35.74 -7.82
N LYS A 103 -4.09 -35.34 -8.25
CA LYS A 103 -3.22 -34.51 -7.39
C LYS A 103 -3.76 -33.09 -7.26
N VAL A 104 -4.30 -32.49 -8.34
CA VAL A 104 -4.99 -31.20 -8.27
C VAL A 104 -6.09 -31.24 -7.21
N ARG A 105 -6.92 -32.29 -7.23
CA ARG A 105 -7.99 -32.51 -6.23
C ARG A 105 -7.42 -32.62 -4.81
N ALA A 106 -6.33 -33.39 -4.63
CA ALA A 106 -5.70 -33.56 -3.34
C ALA A 106 -5.15 -32.24 -2.76
N ASP A 107 -4.51 -31.40 -3.58
CA ASP A 107 -4.01 -30.08 -3.18
C ASP A 107 -5.15 -29.16 -2.77
N VAL A 108 -6.24 -29.15 -3.52
CA VAL A 108 -7.43 -28.34 -3.20
C VAL A 108 -8.13 -28.86 -1.94
N GLN A 109 -8.24 -30.18 -1.77
CA GLN A 109 -8.80 -30.80 -0.57
C GLN A 109 -7.96 -30.47 0.68
N PHE A 110 -6.63 -30.43 0.57
CA PHE A 110 -5.76 -30.00 1.67
C PHE A 110 -6.15 -28.60 2.17
N LEU A 111 -6.28 -27.63 1.27
CA LEU A 111 -6.65 -26.27 1.63
C LEU A 111 -8.02 -26.24 2.34
N TRP A 112 -9.00 -26.96 1.79
CA TRP A 112 -10.32 -27.05 2.43
C TRP A 112 -10.25 -27.66 3.82
N ASN A 113 -9.50 -28.74 3.99
CA ASN A 113 -9.30 -29.38 5.29
C ASN A 113 -8.71 -28.41 6.31
N VAL A 114 -7.73 -27.60 5.92
CA VAL A 114 -7.14 -26.56 6.77
C VAL A 114 -8.19 -25.52 7.18
N LEU A 115 -8.91 -24.94 6.21
CA LEU A 115 -9.93 -23.91 6.48
C LEU A 115 -11.09 -24.42 7.34
N SER A 116 -11.51 -25.67 7.14
CA SER A 116 -12.64 -26.27 7.86
C SER A 116 -12.26 -26.90 9.20
N SER A 117 -10.97 -26.98 9.55
CA SER A 117 -10.49 -27.60 10.79
C SER A 117 -10.54 -26.68 12.01
N ASP A 118 -10.81 -25.38 11.81
CA ASP A 118 -10.90 -24.42 12.90
C ASP A 118 -12.09 -24.76 13.82
N SER A 119 -11.81 -25.09 15.06
CA SER A 119 -12.82 -25.42 16.05
C SER A 119 -13.69 -24.24 16.49
N SER A 120 -13.31 -23.02 16.13
CA SER A 120 -14.06 -21.80 16.43
C SER A 120 -15.06 -21.40 15.32
N LEU A 121 -15.21 -22.23 14.27
CA LEU A 121 -16.16 -21.96 13.19
C LEU A 121 -17.58 -21.90 13.74
N GLU A 122 -18.25 -20.81 13.38
CA GLU A 122 -19.65 -20.58 13.72
C GLU A 122 -20.41 -19.96 12.52
N LYS A 123 -21.70 -19.80 12.67
CA LYS A 123 -22.53 -19.21 11.61
C LYS A 123 -22.08 -17.78 11.33
N PHE A 124 -21.77 -17.50 10.07
CA PHE A 124 -21.39 -16.17 9.61
C PHE A 124 -22.45 -15.12 9.90
N VAL A 125 -22.03 -14.02 10.51
CA VAL A 125 -22.83 -12.81 10.72
C VAL A 125 -21.99 -11.63 10.24
N PRO A 126 -22.46 -10.86 9.24
CA PRO A 126 -21.71 -9.71 8.74
C PRO A 126 -21.58 -8.64 9.83
N SER A 127 -20.35 -8.21 10.11
CA SER A 127 -20.09 -7.06 10.98
C SER A 127 -20.03 -5.78 10.16
N ARG A 128 -20.02 -4.63 10.84
CA ARG A 128 -19.82 -3.34 10.18
C ARG A 128 -18.48 -3.27 9.45
N GLU A 129 -17.42 -3.77 10.09
CA GLU A 129 -16.06 -3.81 9.54
C GLU A 129 -15.99 -4.69 8.28
N PHE A 130 -16.69 -5.83 8.29
CA PHE A 130 -16.84 -6.66 7.10
C PHE A 130 -17.50 -5.87 5.96
N CYS A 131 -18.63 -5.20 6.22
CA CYS A 131 -19.33 -4.43 5.18
C CYS A 131 -18.50 -3.24 4.67
N GLU A 132 -17.68 -2.60 5.51
CA GLU A 132 -16.78 -1.52 5.10
C GLU A 132 -15.71 -1.98 4.10
N ILE A 133 -15.29 -3.25 4.16
CA ILE A 133 -14.24 -3.81 3.31
C ILE A 133 -14.81 -4.55 2.10
N PHE A 134 -15.84 -5.38 2.30
CA PHE A 134 -16.38 -6.28 1.27
C PHE A 134 -17.70 -5.80 0.66
N GLY A 135 -18.23 -4.66 1.13
CA GLY A 135 -19.56 -4.19 0.75
C GLY A 135 -20.67 -4.95 1.47
N GLU A 136 -21.87 -4.91 0.91
CA GLU A 136 -23.05 -5.64 1.39
C GLU A 136 -23.41 -6.77 0.41
N PRO A 137 -22.60 -7.84 0.33
CA PRO A 137 -22.85 -8.92 -0.62
C PRO A 137 -24.08 -9.74 -0.22
N ALA A 138 -24.89 -10.12 -1.23
CA ALA A 138 -26.02 -11.02 -1.03
C ALA A 138 -25.52 -12.48 -0.87
N LEU A 139 -25.02 -12.80 0.30
CA LEU A 139 -24.44 -14.11 0.61
C LEU A 139 -25.52 -15.14 0.96
N PRO A 140 -25.29 -16.44 0.68
CA PRO A 140 -26.14 -17.53 1.12
C PRO A 140 -26.31 -17.56 2.64
N GLU A 141 -27.44 -18.12 3.08
CA GLU A 141 -27.66 -18.38 4.51
C GLU A 141 -26.77 -19.53 5.02
N ASN A 142 -26.46 -19.49 6.32
CA ASN A 142 -25.75 -20.55 7.04
C ASN A 142 -24.30 -20.84 6.61
N LEU A 143 -23.63 -19.87 6.00
CA LEU A 143 -22.20 -19.96 5.78
C LEU A 143 -21.46 -20.06 7.13
N LEU A 144 -20.32 -20.77 7.14
CA LEU A 144 -19.44 -20.86 8.29
C LEU A 144 -18.28 -19.86 8.16
N ALA A 145 -17.88 -19.30 9.27
CA ALA A 145 -16.76 -18.37 9.37
C ALA A 145 -16.06 -18.50 10.73
N SER A 146 -14.78 -18.18 10.76
CA SER A 146 -14.01 -18.01 12.00
C SER A 146 -14.12 -16.56 12.52
N PRO A 147 -14.15 -16.34 13.85
CA PRO A 147 -14.03 -14.99 14.42
C PRO A 147 -12.77 -14.24 14.00
N VAL A 148 -11.71 -14.99 13.67
CA VAL A 148 -10.46 -14.45 13.11
C VAL A 148 -10.26 -15.06 11.73
N SER A 149 -10.23 -14.22 10.71
CA SER A 149 -10.18 -14.65 9.31
C SER A 149 -8.90 -14.21 8.62
N ASN A 150 -8.18 -15.15 8.01
CA ASN A 150 -6.99 -14.87 7.21
C ASN A 150 -7.32 -14.91 5.72
N ILE A 151 -7.37 -13.74 5.06
CA ILE A 151 -7.63 -13.66 3.62
C ILE A 151 -6.41 -14.07 2.77
N ASP A 152 -5.22 -14.11 3.37
CA ASP A 152 -3.99 -14.57 2.72
C ASP A 152 -3.83 -16.10 2.71
N MET A 153 -4.85 -16.84 3.13
CA MET A 153 -4.89 -18.29 3.01
C MET A 153 -5.09 -18.70 1.54
N VAL A 154 -4.03 -18.55 0.76
CA VAL A 154 -3.99 -18.86 -0.68
C VAL A 154 -2.80 -19.75 -1.01
N PHE A 155 -2.89 -20.52 -2.10
CA PHE A 155 -1.87 -21.49 -2.50
C PHE A 155 -0.46 -20.90 -2.62
N SER A 156 -0.34 -19.67 -3.12
CA SER A 156 0.97 -19.00 -3.28
C SER A 156 1.68 -18.69 -1.95
N ASN A 157 0.95 -18.64 -0.85
CA ASN A 157 1.47 -18.31 0.48
C ASN A 157 1.79 -19.54 1.34
N ILE A 158 1.54 -20.74 0.85
CA ILE A 158 1.80 -22.00 1.54
C ILE A 158 2.96 -22.70 0.88
N ILE A 159 4.08 -22.88 1.58
CA ILE A 159 5.22 -23.65 1.12
C ILE A 159 5.00 -25.13 1.47
N ALA A 160 5.13 -25.98 0.47
CA ALA A 160 5.08 -27.43 0.64
C ALA A 160 6.50 -28.01 0.77
N GLY A 161 6.71 -28.81 1.78
CA GLY A 161 7.96 -29.49 2.08
C GLY A 161 7.66 -30.70 2.98
N ASP A 162 8.53 -30.99 3.94
CA ASP A 162 8.26 -32.00 4.98
C ASP A 162 7.02 -31.62 5.81
N GLN A 163 6.70 -30.37 5.86
CA GLN A 163 5.49 -29.79 6.46
C GLN A 163 4.99 -28.64 5.58
N TYR A 164 3.69 -28.39 5.60
CA TYR A 164 3.12 -27.21 4.98
C TYR A 164 3.30 -26.00 5.88
N VAL A 165 3.83 -24.88 5.33
CA VAL A 165 4.11 -23.68 6.10
C VAL A 165 3.46 -22.47 5.44
N LEU A 166 2.58 -21.78 6.15
CA LEU A 166 2.03 -20.47 5.74
C LEU A 166 3.10 -19.40 5.98
N THR A 167 3.50 -18.70 4.94
CA THR A 167 4.63 -17.75 4.97
C THR A 167 4.19 -16.29 4.86
N ASP A 168 2.97 -16.02 4.44
CA ASP A 168 2.41 -14.68 4.34
C ASP A 168 1.02 -14.59 4.99
N TYR A 169 0.82 -13.62 5.88
CA TYR A 169 -0.41 -13.37 6.61
C TYR A 169 -0.55 -11.91 7.01
N GLU A 170 -0.39 -11.02 6.01
CA GLU A 170 -0.54 -9.57 6.20
C GLU A 170 -1.97 -9.17 6.55
N TRP A 171 -2.94 -9.89 5.96
CA TRP A 171 -4.35 -9.56 5.96
C TRP A 171 -5.16 -10.55 6.81
N VAL A 172 -5.00 -10.42 8.12
CA VAL A 172 -5.81 -11.15 9.11
C VAL A 172 -6.75 -10.16 9.78
N PHE A 173 -8.02 -10.51 9.85
CA PHE A 173 -9.08 -9.67 10.39
C PHE A 173 -9.70 -10.30 11.65
N ASP A 174 -10.01 -9.46 12.65
CA ASP A 174 -10.71 -9.84 13.86
C ASP A 174 -12.24 -9.77 13.67
N PHE A 175 -12.70 -10.22 12.52
CA PHE A 175 -14.10 -10.37 12.18
C PHE A 175 -14.29 -11.52 11.20
N MET A 176 -15.51 -12.00 11.12
CA MET A 176 -15.87 -13.14 10.30
C MET A 176 -15.78 -12.86 8.80
N ILE A 177 -15.18 -13.78 8.05
CA ILE A 177 -15.25 -13.89 6.59
C ILE A 177 -15.62 -15.34 6.27
N PRO A 178 -16.62 -15.61 5.40
CA PRO A 178 -17.02 -16.98 5.07
C PRO A 178 -15.83 -17.81 4.55
N ILE A 179 -15.62 -19.01 5.14
CA ILE A 179 -14.52 -19.89 4.69
C ILE A 179 -14.70 -20.38 3.26
N SER A 180 -15.93 -20.48 2.78
CA SER A 180 -16.23 -20.78 1.37
C SER A 180 -15.74 -19.69 0.42
N TYR A 181 -15.82 -18.41 0.84
CA TYR A 181 -15.21 -17.31 0.08
C TYR A 181 -13.68 -17.39 0.10
N LEU A 182 -13.06 -17.63 1.26
CA LEU A 182 -11.59 -17.79 1.36
C LEU A 182 -11.09 -18.94 0.46
N PHE A 183 -11.81 -20.04 0.46
CA PHE A 183 -11.54 -21.19 -0.40
C PHE A 183 -11.68 -20.85 -1.88
N ALA A 184 -12.83 -20.31 -2.29
CA ALA A 184 -13.08 -19.90 -3.67
C ALA A 184 -12.06 -18.86 -4.16
N ARG A 185 -11.69 -17.90 -3.30
CA ARG A 185 -10.68 -16.89 -3.59
C ARG A 185 -9.33 -17.51 -3.92
N SER A 186 -8.91 -18.53 -3.20
CA SER A 186 -7.64 -19.21 -3.46
C SER A 186 -7.61 -19.87 -4.85
N LEU A 187 -8.72 -20.46 -5.27
CA LEU A 187 -8.88 -21.02 -6.61
C LEU A 187 -8.92 -19.92 -7.69
N LEU A 188 -9.67 -18.84 -7.45
CA LEU A 188 -9.79 -17.72 -8.39
C LEU A 188 -8.45 -17.01 -8.65
N LEU A 189 -7.58 -16.95 -7.65
CA LEU A 189 -6.27 -16.30 -7.75
C LEU A 189 -5.20 -17.18 -8.39
N HIS A 190 -5.44 -18.48 -8.56
CA HIS A 190 -4.50 -19.39 -9.21
C HIS A 190 -4.51 -19.23 -10.72
N GLY A 191 -3.35 -18.86 -11.31
CA GLY A 191 -3.26 -18.48 -12.71
C GLY A 191 -3.69 -19.55 -13.72
N LYS A 192 -3.44 -20.84 -13.44
CA LYS A 192 -3.79 -21.97 -14.31
C LYS A 192 -5.20 -22.51 -14.07
N PHE A 193 -5.88 -22.10 -13.00
CA PHE A 193 -7.21 -22.62 -12.69
C PHE A 193 -8.21 -22.40 -13.84
N GLN A 194 -8.09 -21.27 -14.54
CA GLN A 194 -8.96 -20.96 -15.69
C GLN A 194 -8.76 -21.86 -16.91
N THR A 195 -7.66 -22.63 -16.97
CA THR A 195 -7.39 -23.58 -18.06
C THR A 195 -8.08 -24.94 -17.89
N LEU A 196 -8.61 -25.22 -16.70
CA LEU A 196 -9.38 -26.43 -16.41
C LEU A 196 -10.74 -26.40 -17.13
N SER A 197 -11.32 -27.59 -17.38
CA SER A 197 -12.68 -27.69 -17.92
C SER A 197 -13.71 -27.19 -16.90
N GLU A 198 -14.90 -26.81 -17.34
CA GLU A 198 -15.96 -26.35 -16.43
C GLU A 198 -16.35 -27.45 -15.44
N GLU A 199 -16.40 -28.71 -15.89
CA GLU A 199 -16.69 -29.87 -15.03
C GLU A 199 -15.61 -30.02 -13.92
N GLN A 200 -14.35 -29.87 -14.28
CA GLN A 200 -13.24 -29.92 -13.32
C GLN A 200 -13.33 -28.77 -12.32
N LYS A 201 -13.64 -27.56 -12.78
CA LYS A 201 -13.82 -26.39 -11.89
C LYS A 201 -14.98 -26.60 -10.92
N GLU A 202 -16.13 -27.07 -11.41
CA GLU A 202 -17.30 -27.36 -10.58
C GLU A 202 -16.97 -28.41 -9.53
N GLU A 203 -16.25 -29.48 -9.90
CA GLU A 203 -15.81 -30.51 -8.95
C GLU A 203 -14.91 -29.95 -7.87
N LEU A 204 -13.94 -29.08 -8.23
CA LEU A 204 -13.03 -28.46 -7.25
C LEU A 204 -13.77 -27.48 -6.33
N TYR A 205 -14.70 -26.67 -6.84
CA TYR A 205 -15.53 -25.80 -6.02
C TYR A 205 -16.43 -26.57 -5.08
N ALA A 206 -16.96 -27.73 -5.52
CA ALA A 206 -17.82 -28.57 -4.70
C ALA A 206 -17.09 -29.12 -3.45
N ILE A 207 -15.77 -29.25 -3.46
CA ILE A 207 -14.97 -29.63 -2.28
C ILE A 207 -15.23 -28.66 -1.12
N GLY A 208 -15.31 -27.37 -1.40
CA GLY A 208 -15.62 -26.30 -0.42
C GLY A 208 -17.11 -26.00 -0.27
N GLY A 209 -17.98 -26.78 -0.91
CA GLY A 209 -19.43 -26.56 -0.92
C GLY A 209 -19.83 -25.28 -1.67
N VAL A 210 -18.95 -24.74 -2.50
CA VAL A 210 -19.18 -23.51 -3.28
C VAL A 210 -19.99 -23.85 -4.52
N LYS A 211 -21.08 -23.11 -4.76
CA LYS A 211 -21.92 -23.30 -5.92
C LYS A 211 -21.63 -22.25 -7.00
N PRO A 212 -21.85 -22.57 -8.29
CA PRO A 212 -21.59 -21.64 -9.38
C PRO A 212 -22.30 -20.28 -9.23
N GLU A 213 -23.51 -20.26 -8.69
CA GLU A 213 -24.28 -19.03 -8.45
C GLU A 213 -23.68 -18.11 -7.37
N GLU A 214 -22.77 -18.60 -6.51
CA GLU A 214 -22.09 -17.84 -5.48
C GLU A 214 -20.86 -17.10 -6.01
N LEU A 215 -20.23 -17.61 -7.09
CA LEU A 215 -18.99 -17.06 -7.63
C LEU A 215 -19.07 -15.57 -8.02
N PRO A 216 -20.15 -15.07 -8.66
CA PRO A 216 -20.27 -13.63 -8.93
C PRO A 216 -20.24 -12.77 -7.67
N VAL A 217 -20.84 -13.26 -6.57
CA VAL A 217 -20.83 -12.56 -5.27
C VAL A 217 -19.42 -12.55 -4.67
N TYR A 218 -18.72 -13.68 -4.69
CA TYR A 218 -17.35 -13.78 -4.22
C TYR A 218 -16.38 -12.94 -5.06
N HIS A 219 -16.62 -12.87 -6.36
CA HIS A 219 -15.83 -11.97 -7.23
C HIS A 219 -16.06 -10.50 -6.88
N ALA A 220 -17.31 -10.10 -6.61
CA ALA A 220 -17.62 -8.73 -6.16
C ALA A 220 -16.96 -8.40 -4.82
N MET A 221 -16.93 -9.35 -3.88
CA MET A 221 -16.19 -9.20 -2.60
C MET A 221 -14.70 -8.99 -2.85
N GLU A 222 -14.07 -9.77 -3.75
CA GLU A 222 -12.67 -9.58 -4.10
C GLU A 222 -12.41 -8.19 -4.69
N VAL A 223 -13.27 -7.70 -5.58
CA VAL A 223 -13.17 -6.34 -6.14
C VAL A 223 -13.24 -5.29 -5.01
N CYS A 224 -14.16 -5.42 -4.06
CA CYS A 224 -14.26 -4.52 -2.91
C CYS A 224 -12.99 -4.56 -2.04
N PHE A 225 -12.47 -5.77 -1.77
CA PHE A 225 -11.23 -5.92 -1.02
C PHE A 225 -10.05 -5.27 -1.74
N GLN A 226 -9.90 -5.49 -3.05
CA GLN A 226 -8.84 -4.83 -3.83
C GLN A 226 -8.97 -3.30 -3.81
N GLN A 227 -10.19 -2.76 -3.88
CA GLN A 227 -10.43 -1.32 -3.73
C GLN A 227 -10.12 -0.81 -2.32
N TYR A 228 -10.35 -1.61 -1.28
CA TYR A 228 -9.94 -1.29 0.08
C TYR A 228 -8.42 -1.20 0.21
N VAL A 229 -7.68 -2.13 -0.41
CA VAL A 229 -6.22 -2.18 -0.39
C VAL A 229 -5.59 -1.06 -1.21
N THR A 230 -6.06 -0.86 -2.46
CA THR A 230 -5.43 0.05 -3.43
C THR A 230 -5.99 1.48 -3.39
N GLY A 231 -7.23 1.69 -2.93
CA GLY A 231 -7.95 2.96 -3.05
C GLY A 231 -8.96 2.95 -4.20
N LYS A 232 -9.95 3.84 -4.14
CA LYS A 232 -11.13 3.67 -5.00
C LYS A 232 -10.94 4.00 -6.47
N ASP A 233 -10.06 4.92 -6.87
CA ASP A 233 -10.13 5.40 -8.25
C ASP A 233 -8.80 5.42 -9.03
N GLU A 234 -7.69 5.84 -8.46
CA GLU A 234 -6.48 6.10 -9.23
C GLU A 234 -5.44 4.97 -9.14
N LEU A 235 -5.23 4.45 -7.93
CA LEU A 235 -4.29 3.36 -7.71
C LEU A 235 -4.78 2.03 -8.31
N PHE A 236 -6.11 1.86 -8.49
CA PHE A 236 -6.67 0.68 -9.15
C PHE A 236 -6.35 0.66 -10.65
N VAL A 237 -6.34 1.81 -11.31
CA VAL A 237 -5.91 1.93 -12.71
C VAL A 237 -4.41 1.66 -12.83
N LEU A 238 -3.61 2.21 -11.93
CA LEU A 238 -2.15 1.96 -11.87
C LEU A 238 -1.84 0.50 -11.53
N SER A 239 -2.53 -0.10 -10.56
CA SER A 239 -2.40 -1.51 -10.21
C SER A 239 -2.74 -2.42 -11.41
N LYS A 240 -3.84 -2.14 -12.14
CA LYS A 240 -4.16 -2.85 -13.38
C LYS A 240 -3.14 -2.59 -14.47
N LEU A 241 -2.65 -1.36 -14.61
CA LEU A 241 -1.62 -1.03 -15.58
C LEU A 241 -0.31 -1.76 -15.27
N HIS A 242 0.10 -1.79 -14.00
CA HIS A 242 1.26 -2.58 -13.53
C HIS A 242 1.06 -4.09 -13.73
N HIS A 243 -0.15 -4.59 -13.53
CA HIS A 243 -0.49 -5.99 -13.80
C HIS A 243 -0.52 -6.30 -15.30
N PHE A 244 -0.95 -5.35 -16.15
CA PHE A 244 -1.06 -5.48 -17.59
C PHE A 244 0.28 -5.29 -18.31
N ILE A 245 1.14 -4.38 -17.81
CA ILE A 245 2.49 -4.16 -18.34
C ILE A 245 3.43 -5.28 -17.89
N GLY A 246 3.04 -6.04 -16.85
CA GLY A 246 3.90 -6.94 -16.11
C GLY A 246 4.93 -6.10 -15.34
N ASN A 247 5.41 -6.55 -14.18
CA ASN A 247 6.71 -6.06 -13.73
C ASN A 247 7.70 -6.53 -14.79
N PRO A 248 8.33 -5.66 -15.58
CA PRO A 248 9.37 -6.12 -16.47
C PRO A 248 10.48 -6.67 -15.59
N VAL A 249 10.45 -7.97 -15.33
CA VAL A 249 11.60 -8.67 -14.81
C VAL A 249 12.57 -8.70 -15.99
N TYR A 250 13.36 -7.66 -16.10
CA TYR A 250 14.49 -7.65 -17.00
C TYR A 250 15.49 -8.66 -16.47
N PHE A 251 15.44 -9.88 -17.00
CA PHE A 251 16.53 -10.80 -16.81
C PHE A 251 17.73 -10.21 -17.53
N LEU A 252 18.76 -9.81 -16.78
CA LEU A 252 20.04 -9.33 -17.29
C LEU A 252 20.68 -10.30 -18.33
N LYS A 253 20.26 -11.54 -18.39
CA LYS A 253 20.64 -12.53 -19.42
C LYS A 253 20.24 -12.13 -20.84
N ASP A 254 19.21 -11.31 -21.02
CA ASP A 254 18.70 -10.91 -22.33
C ASP A 254 19.40 -9.66 -22.90
N TRP A 255 20.26 -9.02 -22.13
CA TRP A 255 21.04 -7.85 -22.52
C TRP A 255 22.45 -8.22 -23.03
N GLY A 256 22.52 -9.26 -23.88
CA GLY A 256 23.65 -9.47 -24.78
C GLY A 256 25.05 -9.39 -24.20
N GLY A 257 25.34 -9.98 -23.05
CA GLY A 257 26.69 -10.37 -22.61
C GLY A 257 27.72 -9.27 -22.35
N LYS A 258 27.33 -7.99 -22.30
CA LYS A 258 28.18 -6.91 -21.78
C LYS A 258 27.76 -6.63 -20.34
N GLU A 259 28.68 -6.86 -19.41
CA GLU A 259 28.52 -6.36 -18.04
C GLU A 259 28.30 -4.86 -18.10
N SER A 260 27.09 -4.41 -17.79
CA SER A 260 26.75 -3.01 -17.70
C SER A 260 26.91 -2.59 -16.25
N TYR A 261 27.56 -1.46 -16.04
CA TYR A 261 27.85 -0.90 -14.72
C TYR A 261 27.23 0.48 -14.61
N TYR A 262 26.90 0.87 -13.38
CA TYR A 262 26.67 2.26 -13.00
C TYR A 262 27.70 2.69 -11.96
N HIS A 263 27.86 3.98 -11.78
CA HIS A 263 28.88 4.53 -10.91
C HIS A 263 28.23 5.32 -9.77
N ILE A 264 28.69 5.05 -8.56
CA ILE A 264 28.38 5.84 -7.38
C ILE A 264 29.55 6.76 -7.11
N ARG A 265 29.28 8.05 -6.98
CA ARG A 265 30.31 9.06 -6.69
C ARG A 265 29.88 9.95 -5.54
N LEU A 266 30.84 10.35 -4.71
CA LEU A 266 30.70 11.46 -3.78
C LEU A 266 31.82 12.47 -4.10
N THR A 267 31.45 13.73 -4.29
CA THR A 267 32.36 14.83 -4.51
C THR A 267 32.23 15.87 -3.41
N GLY A 268 33.26 16.66 -3.19
CA GLY A 268 33.26 17.83 -2.30
C GLY A 268 33.40 19.11 -3.08
N LEU A 269 32.58 20.11 -2.79
CA LEU A 269 32.74 21.48 -3.33
C LEU A 269 33.71 22.24 -2.43
N GLU A 270 34.85 22.68 -2.99
CA GLU A 270 35.91 23.33 -2.24
C GLU A 270 35.50 24.73 -1.76
N LYS A 271 35.76 25.06 -0.50
CA LYS A 271 35.47 26.39 0.09
C LYS A 271 36.13 27.53 -0.66
N GLU A 272 37.36 27.33 -1.10
CA GLU A 272 38.14 28.34 -1.83
C GLU A 272 37.72 28.50 -3.30
N ASN A 273 37.11 27.45 -3.90
CA ASN A 273 36.64 27.46 -5.27
C ASN A 273 35.35 26.63 -5.42
N PRO A 274 34.17 27.24 -5.19
CA PRO A 274 32.88 26.54 -5.23
C PRO A 274 32.50 25.91 -6.59
N GLN A 275 33.22 26.21 -7.65
CA GLN A 275 33.02 25.60 -8.97
C GLN A 275 33.86 24.35 -9.16
N LYS A 276 34.78 24.07 -8.25
CA LYS A 276 35.65 22.90 -8.34
C LYS A 276 35.11 21.76 -7.47
N GLU A 277 34.71 20.69 -8.14
CA GLU A 277 34.34 19.42 -7.50
C GLU A 277 35.59 18.55 -7.37
N THR A 278 35.87 18.08 -6.15
CA THR A 278 36.95 17.10 -5.89
C THR A 278 36.29 15.76 -5.56
N GLU A 279 36.65 14.70 -6.30
CA GLU A 279 36.16 13.36 -6.07
C GLU A 279 36.70 12.81 -4.75
N LEU A 280 35.79 12.41 -3.85
CA LEU A 280 36.08 11.86 -2.54
C LEU A 280 35.87 10.34 -2.50
N PHE A 281 34.95 9.84 -3.33
CA PHE A 281 34.63 8.43 -3.41
C PHE A 281 34.12 8.09 -4.80
N TYR A 282 34.49 6.92 -5.29
CA TYR A 282 34.05 6.34 -6.54
C TYR A 282 33.89 4.83 -6.36
N GLN A 283 32.77 4.30 -6.83
CA GLN A 283 32.52 2.85 -6.86
C GLN A 283 31.77 2.49 -8.14
N GLN A 284 32.23 1.47 -8.83
CA GLN A 284 31.56 0.83 -9.94
C GLN A 284 30.68 -0.32 -9.42
N CYS A 285 29.41 -0.33 -9.80
CA CYS A 285 28.44 -1.33 -9.38
C CYS A 285 27.77 -1.98 -10.60
N PRO A 286 27.55 -3.30 -10.60
CA PRO A 286 26.77 -3.97 -11.65
C PRO A 286 25.34 -3.43 -11.68
N ILE A 287 24.75 -3.26 -12.86
CA ILE A 287 23.36 -2.75 -13.00
C ILE A 287 22.32 -3.61 -12.24
N GLY A 288 22.57 -4.89 -12.02
CA GLY A 288 21.73 -5.75 -11.21
C GLY A 288 21.79 -5.49 -9.70
N GLN A 289 22.74 -4.69 -9.22
CA GLN A 289 22.88 -4.35 -7.80
C GLN A 289 22.01 -3.16 -7.49
N ILE A 290 20.78 -3.42 -7.07
CA ILE A 290 19.76 -2.37 -6.78
C ILE A 290 19.91 -1.75 -5.39
N ASN A 291 20.65 -2.38 -4.47
CA ASN A 291 20.82 -1.88 -3.10
C ASN A 291 22.25 -1.43 -2.88
N GLY A 292 22.40 -0.21 -2.36
CA GLY A 292 23.66 0.35 -1.93
C GLY A 292 23.69 0.52 -0.41
N SER A 293 24.77 0.05 0.21
CA SER A 293 25.12 0.40 1.58
C SER A 293 26.58 0.82 1.59
N LEU A 294 26.80 2.12 1.75
CA LEU A 294 28.08 2.75 1.60
C LEU A 294 28.54 3.32 2.95
N ARG A 295 29.81 3.17 3.22
CA ARG A 295 30.48 3.82 4.33
C ARG A 295 31.69 4.57 3.77
N ILE A 296 31.57 5.88 3.67
CA ILE A 296 32.51 6.73 2.94
C ILE A 296 33.31 7.58 3.92
N PRO A 297 34.58 7.32 4.10
CA PRO A 297 35.47 8.20 4.87
C PRO A 297 35.79 9.45 4.06
N ILE A 298 35.71 10.62 4.69
CA ILE A 298 36.01 11.91 4.09
C ILE A 298 37.35 12.43 4.65
N ARG A 299 38.30 12.62 3.76
CA ARG A 299 39.58 13.21 4.11
C ARG A 299 39.50 14.73 4.06
N ASN A 300 40.02 15.43 5.07
CA ASN A 300 40.03 16.87 5.18
C ASN A 300 38.64 17.51 5.02
N PRO A 301 37.65 17.09 5.82
CA PRO A 301 36.26 17.54 5.65
C PRO A 301 36.10 19.05 5.78
N GLN A 302 37.04 19.73 6.49
CA GLN A 302 37.05 21.19 6.65
C GLN A 302 37.27 21.96 5.33
N CYS A 303 37.77 21.30 4.28
CA CYS A 303 38.06 21.94 2.99
C CYS A 303 36.79 22.11 2.08
N TYR A 304 35.69 21.50 2.47
CA TYR A 304 34.48 21.46 1.65
C TYR A 304 33.32 22.16 2.37
N ASP A 305 32.52 22.92 1.61
CA ASP A 305 31.26 23.49 2.10
C ASP A 305 30.09 22.53 1.91
N GLU A 306 30.07 21.86 0.80
CA GLU A 306 29.02 20.92 0.41
C GLU A 306 29.64 19.61 -0.10
N LEU A 307 28.89 18.53 0.10
CA LEU A 307 29.17 17.24 -0.50
C LEU A 307 28.05 16.91 -1.49
N VAL A 308 28.41 16.37 -2.66
CA VAL A 308 27.46 16.03 -3.70
C VAL A 308 27.51 14.54 -3.97
N LEU A 309 26.38 13.86 -3.74
CA LEU A 309 26.20 12.45 -4.00
C LEU A 309 25.58 12.21 -5.37
N TYR A 310 26.21 11.36 -6.16
CA TYR A 310 25.74 10.83 -7.44
C TYR A 310 25.55 9.31 -7.29
N PRO A 311 24.37 8.83 -6.94
CA PRO A 311 24.14 7.39 -6.69
C PRO A 311 24.06 6.53 -7.96
N THR A 312 23.92 7.15 -9.15
CA THR A 312 23.96 6.50 -10.46
C THR A 312 24.25 7.55 -11.54
N ASP A 313 24.58 7.10 -12.76
CA ASP A 313 24.90 7.95 -13.91
C ASP A 313 23.71 8.26 -14.80
N THR A 314 22.53 7.77 -14.49
CA THR A 314 21.36 7.83 -15.37
C THR A 314 20.11 8.19 -14.60
N GLU A 315 19.06 8.53 -15.33
CA GLU A 315 17.73 8.69 -14.76
C GLU A 315 17.39 7.50 -13.86
N ALA A 316 16.79 7.78 -12.70
CA ALA A 316 16.52 6.76 -11.70
C ALA A 316 15.38 7.13 -10.76
N VAL A 317 14.79 6.10 -10.16
CA VAL A 317 13.96 6.22 -8.95
C VAL A 317 14.72 5.58 -7.82
N ILE A 318 15.01 6.37 -6.77
CA ILE A 318 15.87 5.96 -5.65
C ILE A 318 15.18 6.22 -4.32
N GLY A 319 15.11 5.19 -3.47
CA GLY A 319 14.69 5.33 -2.08
C GLY A 319 15.90 5.31 -1.15
N PHE A 320 16.03 6.33 -0.30
CA PHE A 320 17.06 6.39 0.73
C PHE A 320 16.52 5.85 2.04
N HIS A 321 17.19 4.86 2.63
CA HIS A 321 16.79 4.23 3.88
C HIS A 321 17.53 4.85 5.08
N LYS A 322 18.75 5.34 4.81
CA LYS A 322 19.63 5.88 5.83
C LYS A 322 20.63 6.82 5.19
N VAL A 323 20.73 8.03 5.73
CA VAL A 323 21.82 8.97 5.40
C VAL A 323 22.28 9.54 6.71
N GLN A 324 23.49 9.22 7.13
CA GLN A 324 24.05 9.63 8.42
C GLN A 324 25.49 10.09 8.27
N GLY A 325 25.91 11.00 9.14
CA GLY A 325 27.26 11.48 9.22
C GLY A 325 27.85 11.37 10.62
N ARG A 326 29.16 11.17 10.70
CA ARG A 326 29.94 11.20 11.93
C ARG A 326 30.96 12.33 11.86
N ARG A 327 30.91 13.23 12.85
CA ARG A 327 31.86 14.33 12.98
C ARG A 327 33.09 13.90 13.78
N ARG A 328 34.17 14.65 13.63
CA ARG A 328 35.46 14.39 14.31
C ARG A 328 35.35 14.36 15.84
N GLU A 329 34.48 15.19 16.40
CA GLU A 329 34.34 15.36 17.84
C GLU A 329 33.27 14.45 18.47
N SER A 330 32.63 13.59 17.69
CA SER A 330 31.53 12.74 18.13
C SER A 330 31.64 11.35 17.56
N ASP A 331 31.60 10.33 18.42
CA ASP A 331 31.46 8.93 17.99
C ASP A 331 30.04 8.58 17.55
N GLN A 332 29.08 9.51 17.70
CA GLN A 332 27.70 9.28 17.35
C GLN A 332 27.41 9.66 15.88
N LEU A 333 26.64 8.83 15.21
CA LEU A 333 26.09 9.10 13.89
C LEU A 333 24.84 10.01 14.04
N GLU A 334 24.81 11.10 13.27
CA GLU A 334 23.63 11.97 13.17
C GLU A 334 22.95 11.80 11.83
N ASP A 335 21.61 11.87 11.81
CA ASP A 335 20.86 11.82 10.57
C ASP A 335 21.10 13.08 9.73
N ILE A 336 21.30 12.89 8.43
CA ILE A 336 21.55 13.95 7.46
C ILE A 336 20.33 14.06 6.53
N SER A 337 19.87 15.28 6.31
CA SER A 337 18.91 15.59 5.23
C SER A 337 19.68 16.20 4.05
N PHE A 338 19.22 15.93 2.83
CA PHE A 338 19.75 16.61 1.66
C PHE A 338 19.33 18.08 1.67
N SER A 339 20.30 18.97 1.50
CA SER A 339 20.05 20.42 1.42
C SER A 339 19.58 20.87 0.03
N GLY A 340 19.79 20.03 -1.00
CA GLY A 340 19.33 20.25 -2.36
C GLY A 340 19.38 18.96 -3.20
N HIS A 341 18.59 18.92 -4.26
CA HIS A 341 18.57 17.82 -5.22
C HIS A 341 17.97 18.26 -6.56
N ASN A 342 18.23 17.48 -7.63
CA ASN A 342 17.59 17.66 -8.94
C ASN A 342 16.45 16.69 -9.23
N ALA A 343 15.91 16.01 -8.19
CA ALA A 343 14.73 15.18 -8.37
C ALA A 343 13.51 16.02 -8.75
N ARG A 344 12.69 15.52 -9.68
CA ARG A 344 11.45 16.16 -10.14
C ARG A 344 10.29 15.91 -9.20
N LEU A 345 10.27 14.73 -8.57
CA LEU A 345 9.27 14.34 -7.56
C LEU A 345 9.98 13.74 -6.35
N THR A 346 9.45 14.01 -5.18
CA THR A 346 9.93 13.43 -3.92
C THR A 346 8.75 12.98 -3.06
N TYR A 347 8.83 11.77 -2.57
CA TYR A 347 7.85 11.19 -1.64
C TYR A 347 8.60 10.66 -0.42
N ASP A 348 8.59 11.39 0.69
CA ASP A 348 9.37 11.10 1.89
C ASP A 348 10.86 10.90 1.60
N MET A 349 11.31 9.64 1.53
CA MET A 349 12.71 9.26 1.25
C MET A 349 12.90 8.72 -0.17
N GLU A 350 11.90 8.83 -1.05
CA GLU A 350 11.95 8.39 -2.44
C GLU A 350 12.08 9.59 -3.38
N TYR A 351 13.03 9.51 -4.30
CA TYR A 351 13.40 10.58 -5.22
C TYR A 351 13.33 10.06 -6.66
N HIS A 352 12.62 10.78 -7.52
CA HIS A 352 12.43 10.48 -8.93
C HIS A 352 13.25 11.47 -9.79
N PHE A 353 14.21 10.96 -10.54
CA PHE A 353 15.13 11.76 -11.34
C PHE A 353 14.93 11.51 -12.84
N GLN A 354 14.71 12.57 -13.61
CA GLN A 354 14.67 12.54 -15.09
C GLN A 354 16.06 12.72 -15.72
N GLU A 355 17.04 13.05 -14.91
CA GLU A 355 18.45 13.24 -15.27
C GLU A 355 19.32 12.50 -14.24
N PRO A 356 20.63 12.31 -14.48
CA PRO A 356 21.49 11.71 -13.48
C PRO A 356 21.32 12.37 -12.11
N PRO A 357 21.06 11.57 -11.05
CA PRO A 357 20.79 12.10 -9.73
C PRO A 357 21.93 12.93 -9.17
N ARG A 358 21.58 14.08 -8.60
CA ARG A 358 22.51 14.94 -7.88
C ARG A 358 21.85 15.35 -6.56
N LEU A 359 22.44 14.94 -5.44
CA LEU A 359 21.95 15.25 -4.10
C LEU A 359 23.02 15.98 -3.31
N ILE A 360 22.66 17.09 -2.70
CA ILE A 360 23.57 17.99 -1.99
C ILE A 360 23.41 17.74 -0.49
N ILE A 361 24.53 17.61 0.18
CA ILE A 361 24.63 17.47 1.63
C ILE A 361 25.41 18.70 2.15
N ALA A 362 24.78 19.51 3.00
CA ALA A 362 25.49 20.56 3.71
C ALA A 362 26.58 19.93 4.60
N ASN A 363 27.84 20.22 4.33
CA ASN A 363 28.95 19.61 5.07
C ASN A 363 29.12 20.27 6.42
N LYS A 364 28.96 19.48 7.49
CA LYS A 364 29.25 19.90 8.86
C LYS A 364 30.57 19.30 9.37
N GLU A 365 31.55 19.23 8.48
CA GLU A 365 32.85 18.61 8.72
C GLU A 365 32.75 17.13 9.09
N TYR A 366 31.92 16.39 8.33
CA TYR A 366 31.77 14.96 8.49
C TYR A 366 33.05 14.22 8.08
N GLU A 367 33.61 13.42 8.98
CA GLU A 367 34.73 12.51 8.68
C GLU A 367 34.28 11.21 8.02
N GLU A 368 33.00 10.89 8.16
CA GLU A 368 32.41 9.68 7.59
C GLU A 368 30.93 9.94 7.26
N ILE A 369 30.50 9.47 6.10
CA ILE A 369 29.09 9.42 5.72
C ILE A 369 28.70 7.96 5.50
N GLN A 370 27.55 7.57 6.06
CA GLN A 370 26.92 6.29 5.83
C GLN A 370 25.62 6.51 5.05
N ILE A 371 25.49 5.84 3.92
CA ILE A 371 24.33 5.94 3.04
C ILE A 371 23.82 4.53 2.74
N SER A 372 22.51 4.33 2.90
CA SER A 372 21.83 3.12 2.48
C SER A 372 20.66 3.51 1.60
N PHE A 373 20.59 2.95 0.40
CA PHE A 373 19.57 3.27 -0.60
C PHE A 373 19.22 2.06 -1.45
N THR A 374 18.09 2.16 -2.15
CA THR A 374 17.67 1.21 -3.19
C THR A 374 17.38 1.98 -4.48
N ILE A 375 17.97 1.52 -5.58
CA ILE A 375 17.65 1.99 -6.92
C ILE A 375 16.51 1.12 -7.42
N TYR A 376 15.31 1.68 -7.52
CA TYR A 376 14.12 0.94 -7.95
C TYR A 376 14.04 0.80 -9.46
N HIS A 377 14.44 1.85 -10.17
CA HIS A 377 14.47 1.91 -11.62
C HIS A 377 15.68 2.73 -12.06
N GLN A 378 16.33 2.32 -13.13
CA GLN A 378 17.36 3.08 -13.84
C GLN A 378 17.36 2.70 -15.31
N HIS A 379 17.85 3.56 -16.19
CA HIS A 379 17.94 3.36 -17.64
C HIS A 379 16.60 3.05 -18.34
N ASN A 380 15.50 3.59 -17.85
CA ASN A 380 14.20 3.27 -18.41
C ASN A 380 13.50 4.54 -18.90
N SER A 381 13.26 4.65 -20.22
CA SER A 381 12.52 5.76 -20.82
C SER A 381 11.12 5.95 -20.20
N LEU A 382 10.54 4.87 -19.67
CA LEU A 382 9.25 4.92 -18.97
C LEU A 382 9.31 5.72 -17.66
N ILE A 383 10.51 5.95 -17.07
CA ILE A 383 10.65 6.80 -15.87
C ILE A 383 10.16 8.21 -16.14
N ARG A 384 10.46 8.76 -17.31
CA ARG A 384 10.01 10.10 -17.71
C ARG A 384 8.50 10.17 -17.85
N GLU A 385 7.91 9.18 -18.51
CA GLU A 385 6.45 9.09 -18.69
C GLU A 385 5.74 8.92 -17.34
N ASP A 386 6.26 8.07 -16.44
CA ASP A 386 5.72 7.89 -15.10
C ASP A 386 5.75 9.19 -14.30
N ILE A 387 6.86 9.94 -14.35
CA ILE A 387 6.99 11.22 -13.66
C ILE A 387 5.99 12.24 -14.22
N GLU A 388 5.86 12.35 -15.54
CA GLU A 388 4.93 13.28 -16.19
C GLU A 388 3.48 12.95 -15.84
N HIS A 389 3.10 11.66 -15.86
CA HIS A 389 1.76 11.22 -15.47
C HIS A 389 1.47 11.50 -13.99
N ARG A 390 2.41 11.26 -13.08
CA ARG A 390 2.25 11.55 -11.65
C ARG A 390 2.09 13.04 -11.40
N MET A 391 2.87 13.88 -12.06
CA MET A 391 2.73 15.34 -11.95
C MET A 391 1.35 15.81 -12.44
N GLU A 392 0.85 15.24 -13.53
CA GLU A 392 -0.48 15.56 -14.05
C GLU A 392 -1.59 15.08 -13.09
N ILE A 393 -1.46 13.90 -12.52
CA ILE A 393 -2.38 13.40 -11.49
C ILE A 393 -2.40 14.34 -10.28
N GLU A 394 -1.26 14.75 -9.77
CA GLU A 394 -1.19 15.70 -8.65
C GLU A 394 -1.85 17.04 -8.99
N ARG A 395 -1.65 17.56 -10.21
CA ARG A 395 -2.31 18.77 -10.69
C ARG A 395 -3.83 18.61 -10.70
N LEU A 396 -4.32 17.50 -11.24
CA LEU A 396 -5.76 17.22 -11.31
C LEU A 396 -6.39 17.03 -9.93
N LEU A 397 -5.67 16.41 -8.99
CA LEU A 397 -6.12 16.27 -7.61
C LEU A 397 -6.25 17.63 -6.91
N GLN A 398 -5.29 18.54 -7.10
CA GLN A 398 -5.37 19.90 -6.57
C GLN A 398 -6.55 20.68 -7.16
N GLU A 399 -6.79 20.54 -8.47
CA GLU A 399 -7.94 21.16 -9.15
C GLU A 399 -9.27 20.61 -8.60
N LEU A 400 -9.35 19.31 -8.40
CA LEU A 400 -10.52 18.65 -7.82
C LEU A 400 -10.78 19.12 -6.39
N GLN A 401 -9.74 19.19 -5.57
CA GLN A 401 -9.85 19.69 -4.19
C GLN A 401 -10.37 21.12 -4.18
N SER A 402 -9.78 22.01 -5.00
CA SER A 402 -10.23 23.39 -5.12
C SER A 402 -11.69 23.50 -5.61
N SER A 403 -12.10 22.60 -6.52
CA SER A 403 -13.51 22.54 -6.99
C SER A 403 -14.46 22.09 -5.89
N ASN A 404 -14.06 21.11 -5.08
CA ASN A 404 -14.86 20.64 -3.94
C ASN A 404 -15.02 21.72 -2.88
N GLU A 405 -13.96 22.47 -2.57
CA GLU A 405 -14.03 23.59 -1.63
C GLU A 405 -15.04 24.67 -2.11
N LYS A 406 -15.02 24.99 -3.40
CA LYS A 406 -15.99 25.92 -4.01
C LYS A 406 -17.42 25.37 -3.96
N TYR A 407 -17.59 24.09 -4.19
CA TYR A 407 -18.90 23.44 -4.09
C TYR A 407 -19.43 23.48 -2.65
N GLU A 408 -18.61 23.17 -1.66
CA GLU A 408 -18.99 23.26 -0.25
C GLU A 408 -19.39 24.68 0.15
N GLN A 409 -18.63 25.68 -0.31
CA GLN A 409 -18.96 27.09 -0.07
C GLN A 409 -20.33 27.43 -0.71
N CYS A 410 -20.56 27.03 -1.95
CA CYS A 410 -21.83 27.25 -2.63
C CYS A 410 -23.02 26.59 -1.90
N VAL A 411 -22.82 25.40 -1.35
CA VAL A 411 -23.84 24.72 -0.53
C VAL A 411 -24.12 25.51 0.76
N GLN A 412 -23.12 26.05 1.41
CA GLN A 412 -23.28 26.88 2.60
C GLN A 412 -24.05 28.17 2.27
N ASP A 413 -23.65 28.86 1.20
CA ASP A 413 -24.31 30.09 0.74
C ASP A 413 -25.80 29.83 0.39
N TYR A 414 -26.08 28.70 -0.25
CA TYR A 414 -27.46 28.29 -0.54
C TYR A 414 -28.27 28.05 0.74
N GLN A 415 -27.68 27.37 1.73
CA GLN A 415 -28.34 27.14 3.02
C GLN A 415 -28.62 28.43 3.75
N GLN A 416 -27.68 29.38 3.75
CA GLN A 416 -27.85 30.72 4.34
C GLN A 416 -28.99 31.48 3.64
N CYS A 417 -28.97 31.54 2.32
CA CYS A 417 -30.04 32.18 1.52
C CYS A 417 -31.40 31.59 1.82
N LYS A 418 -31.50 30.28 1.98
CA LYS A 418 -32.74 29.59 2.36
C LYS A 418 -33.23 29.99 3.75
N GLN A 419 -32.33 30.15 4.71
CA GLN A 419 -32.67 30.65 6.06
C GLN A 419 -33.14 32.08 6.02
N ASP A 420 -32.44 32.95 5.29
CA ASP A 420 -32.81 34.36 5.14
C ASP A 420 -34.17 34.52 4.46
N TYR A 421 -34.46 33.70 3.47
CA TYR A 421 -35.78 33.66 2.83
C TYR A 421 -36.87 33.24 3.82
N GLN A 422 -36.64 32.25 4.65
CA GLN A 422 -37.60 31.82 5.66
C GLN A 422 -37.86 32.91 6.71
N GLN A 423 -36.80 33.61 7.14
CA GLN A 423 -36.92 34.73 8.08
C GLN A 423 -37.74 35.88 7.45
N CYS A 424 -37.41 36.27 6.23
CA CYS A 424 -38.13 37.31 5.51
C CYS A 424 -39.62 36.98 5.35
N LYS A 425 -39.95 35.71 5.10
CA LYS A 425 -41.34 35.25 5.04
C LYS A 425 -42.04 35.34 6.39
N GLN A 426 -41.38 35.02 7.49
CA GLN A 426 -41.93 35.18 8.84
C GLN A 426 -42.18 36.66 9.16
N ASP A 427 -41.21 37.51 8.87
CA ASP A 427 -41.33 38.96 9.09
C ASP A 427 -42.49 39.56 8.26
N TYR A 428 -42.66 39.11 7.02
CA TYR A 428 -43.79 39.50 6.18
C TYR A 428 -45.14 39.10 6.78
N GLU A 429 -45.29 37.90 7.27
CA GLU A 429 -46.53 37.45 7.91
C GLU A 429 -46.80 38.18 9.21
N GLN A 430 -45.77 38.51 9.98
CA GLN A 430 -45.89 39.34 11.19
C GLN A 430 -46.36 40.75 10.85
N CYS A 431 -45.76 41.43 9.89
CA CYS A 431 -46.16 42.75 9.42
C CYS A 431 -47.63 42.74 8.92
N LYS A 432 -48.03 41.69 8.21
CA LYS A 432 -49.40 41.52 7.75
C LYS A 432 -50.40 41.40 8.91
N GLN A 433 -50.05 40.65 9.97
CA GLN A 433 -50.87 40.53 11.17
C GLN A 433 -50.95 41.90 11.92
N GLU A 434 -49.86 42.61 12.06
CA GLU A 434 -49.85 43.94 12.68
C GLU A 434 -50.71 44.95 11.90
N LEU A 435 -50.63 44.92 10.56
CA LEU A 435 -51.47 45.76 9.69
C LEU A 435 -52.96 45.45 9.90
N CYS A 436 -53.33 44.19 9.98
CA CYS A 436 -54.71 43.73 10.21
C CYS A 436 -55.24 44.23 11.57
N LEU A 437 -54.43 44.10 12.62
CA LEU A 437 -54.76 44.62 13.96
C LEU A 437 -54.90 46.16 13.98
N TYR A 438 -54.07 46.88 13.24
CA TYR A 438 -54.17 48.31 13.08
C TYR A 438 -55.47 48.74 12.36
N GLN A 439 -55.82 48.04 11.30
CA GLN A 439 -57.07 48.25 10.59
C GLN A 439 -58.29 48.01 11.48
N GLU A 440 -58.29 46.95 12.28
CA GLU A 440 -59.36 46.70 13.26
C GLU A 440 -59.45 47.81 14.32
N LYS A 441 -58.34 48.29 14.83
CA LYS A 441 -58.30 49.40 15.80
C LYS A 441 -58.88 50.69 15.19
N LEU A 442 -58.54 51.02 13.95
CA LEU A 442 -59.14 52.14 13.19
C LEU A 442 -60.59 51.98 12.99
N TYR A 443 -61.01 50.82 12.56
CA TYR A 443 -62.49 50.53 12.36
C TYR A 443 -63.25 50.67 13.66
N ARG A 444 -62.80 50.16 14.78
CA ARG A 444 -63.38 50.32 16.09
C ARG A 444 -63.42 51.78 16.52
N LYS A 445 -62.39 52.58 16.23
CA LYS A 445 -62.31 54.01 16.51
C LYS A 445 -63.36 54.81 15.65
N MET A 446 -63.53 54.47 14.40
CA MET A 446 -64.50 55.02 13.51
C MET A 446 -65.92 54.71 13.99
N LEU A 447 -66.26 53.47 14.36
CA LEU A 447 -67.51 53.06 14.89
C LEU A 447 -67.88 53.78 16.16
N ARG A 448 -66.86 54.03 17.09
CA ARG A 448 -67.14 54.86 18.31
C ARG A 448 -67.48 56.29 17.93
N LYS A 449 -66.78 56.92 16.98
CA LYS A 449 -67.13 58.29 16.53
C LYS A 449 -68.50 58.37 15.91
N ILE A 450 -68.86 57.41 15.07
CA ILE A 450 -70.19 57.35 14.45
C ILE A 450 -71.29 57.18 15.52
N LYS A 451 -71.14 56.31 16.52
CA LYS A 451 -72.04 56.14 17.65
C LYS A 451 -72.15 57.42 18.49
N THR A 452 -71.17 58.25 18.62
CA THR A 452 -71.15 59.50 19.35
C THR A 452 -71.88 60.58 18.59
N VAL A 453 -71.85 60.56 17.22
CA VAL A 453 -72.52 61.50 16.36
C VAL A 453 -74.02 61.15 16.29
N LEU A 454 -74.38 59.85 16.28
CA LEU A 454 -75.78 59.39 16.27
C LEU A 454 -76.54 59.51 17.63
N LYS A 455 -75.80 59.80 18.70
CA LYS A 455 -76.42 60.10 20.06
C LYS A 455 -76.57 61.57 20.35
N LYS A 456 -76.16 62.46 19.46
CA LYS A 456 -76.55 63.90 19.43
C LYS A 456 -77.67 64.14 18.46
#